data_a3e532c3a3e795844710f7bf47129d6c
#
_entry.id   a3e532c3a3e795844710f7bf47129d6c
#
_cell.length_a   1.000
_cell.length_b   1.000
_cell.length_c   1.000
_cell.angle_alpha   90.00
_cell.angle_beta   90.00
_cell.angle_gamma   90.00
#
_symmetry.space_group_name_H-M   'P 1'
#
loop_
_entity.id
_entity.type
_entity.pdbx_description
1 polymer ?
#
loop_
_entity_poly.entity_id
_entity_poly.type
_entity_poly.pdbx_seq_one_letter_code
_entity_poly.pdbx_strand_id
1 'polypeptide(L)'
;MIKRKVRLEEILILSTELSGGHLGGTPIDGVIKQKLSVRGRFYVNMLINTIAPLVNRINESRETISKTVFGDDQINIEDPRIIECEKLYIEFLQETWDLEYRPIPLNSINDIDMGDEYQVIFNFMSEE
;
A
#
# COMPACT_ATOMS: atom_id res chain seq x y z
N MET A 1 9.70 -17.48 5.10
CA MET A 1 8.86 -16.56 4.30
C MET A 1 7.46 -17.13 4.16
N ILE A 2 6.49 -16.27 4.06
CA ILE A 2 5.07 -16.62 3.90
C ILE A 2 4.64 -16.22 2.50
N LYS A 3 3.81 -17.04 1.85
CA LYS A 3 3.17 -16.70 0.59
C LYS A 3 1.66 -16.59 0.84
N ARG A 4 1.10 -15.44 0.53
CA ARG A 4 -0.32 -15.18 0.77
C ARG A 4 -0.92 -14.44 -0.42
N LYS A 5 -2.18 -14.78 -0.73
CA LYS A 5 -2.93 -14.06 -1.76
C LYS A 5 -3.49 -12.78 -1.15
N VAL A 6 -3.13 -11.65 -1.73
CA VAL A 6 -3.56 -10.32 -1.27
C VAL A 6 -4.19 -9.56 -2.42
N ARG A 7 -5.12 -8.65 -2.10
CA ARG A 7 -5.66 -7.73 -3.10
C ARG A 7 -4.66 -6.59 -3.33
N LEU A 8 -4.63 -6.07 -4.54
CA LEU A 8 -3.76 -4.95 -4.86
C LEU A 8 -4.07 -3.73 -3.99
N GLU A 9 -5.34 -3.53 -3.63
CA GLU A 9 -5.76 -2.50 -2.70
C GLU A 9 -5.05 -2.62 -1.34
N GLU A 10 -4.94 -3.84 -0.80
CA GLU A 10 -4.22 -4.07 0.45
C GLU A 10 -2.75 -3.66 0.36
N ILE A 11 -2.11 -3.90 -0.78
CA ILE A 11 -0.71 -3.52 -1.00
C ILE A 11 -0.54 -2.01 -0.92
N LEU A 12 -1.45 -1.24 -1.54
CA LEU A 12 -1.40 0.22 -1.48
C LEU A 12 -1.62 0.75 -0.07
N ILE A 13 -2.59 0.19 0.65
CA ILE A 13 -2.86 0.59 2.04
C ILE A 13 -1.65 0.26 2.91
N LEU A 14 -1.10 -0.95 2.75
CA LEU A 14 0.11 -1.36 3.49
C LEU A 14 1.27 -0.40 3.23
N SER A 15 1.49 -0.02 1.98
CA SER A 15 2.54 0.93 1.61
C SER A 15 2.37 2.26 2.35
N THR A 16 1.15 2.77 2.43
CA THR A 16 0.84 4.01 3.13
C THR A 16 1.07 3.87 4.64
N GLU A 17 0.65 2.76 5.24
CA GLU A 17 0.86 2.51 6.67
C GLU A 17 2.35 2.39 7.02
N LEU A 18 3.15 1.79 6.15
CA LEU A 18 4.58 1.63 6.37
C LEU A 18 5.37 2.92 6.15
N SER A 19 5.10 3.61 5.04
CA SER A 19 5.93 4.72 4.56
C SER A 19 5.31 6.10 4.75
N GLY A 20 4.02 6.16 5.04
CA GLY A 20 3.28 7.42 5.17
C GLY A 20 2.57 7.82 3.89
N GLY A 21 1.65 8.75 3.99
CA GLY A 21 0.84 9.23 2.89
C GLY A 21 -0.55 9.62 3.36
N HIS A 22 -1.55 9.36 2.51
CA HIS A 22 -2.95 9.66 2.81
C HIS A 22 -3.83 8.44 2.59
N LEU A 23 -4.73 8.18 3.53
CA LEU A 23 -5.77 7.18 3.41
C LEU A 23 -7.14 7.89 3.53
N GLY A 24 -7.92 7.85 2.44
CA GLY A 24 -9.22 8.50 2.41
C GLY A 24 -9.17 10.00 2.70
N GLY A 25 -8.09 10.68 2.28
CA GLY A 25 -7.87 12.09 2.55
C GLY A 25 -7.27 12.40 3.92
N THR A 26 -7.12 11.40 4.80
CA THR A 26 -6.51 11.57 6.12
C THR A 26 -5.00 11.30 6.04
N PRO A 27 -4.14 12.26 6.48
CA PRO A 27 -2.70 12.03 6.49
C PRO A 27 -2.32 10.98 7.54
N ILE A 28 -1.38 10.12 7.17
CA ILE A 28 -0.85 9.07 8.05
C ILE A 28 0.67 9.16 8.04
N ASP A 29 1.26 9.16 9.24
CA ASP A 29 2.71 9.02 9.37
C ASP A 29 3.06 7.53 9.25
N GLY A 30 4.02 7.21 8.40
CA GLY A 30 4.45 5.83 8.23
C GLY A 30 5.13 5.29 9.48
N VAL A 31 4.95 3.99 9.70
CA VAL A 31 5.62 3.28 10.81
C VAL A 31 7.14 3.50 10.76
N ILE A 32 7.73 3.59 9.56
CA ILE A 32 9.17 3.80 9.38
C ILE A 32 9.65 5.12 9.99
N LYS A 33 8.77 6.09 10.17
CA LYS A 33 9.10 7.39 10.76
C LYS A 33 9.09 7.37 12.27
N GLN A 34 8.56 6.32 12.88
CA GLN A 34 8.56 6.18 14.33
C GLN A 34 9.94 5.77 14.84
N LYS A 35 10.13 5.89 16.15
CA LYS A 35 11.39 5.51 16.79
C LYS A 35 11.45 4.00 16.91
N LEU A 36 11.98 3.35 15.89
CA LEU A 36 12.09 1.89 15.83
C LEU A 36 13.45 1.43 16.39
N SER A 37 13.43 0.25 17.01
CA SER A 37 14.67 -0.47 17.29
C SER A 37 15.37 -0.84 15.98
N VAL A 38 16.65 -1.21 16.05
CA VAL A 38 17.39 -1.66 14.85
C VAL A 38 16.68 -2.86 14.22
N ARG A 39 16.22 -3.80 15.04
CA ARG A 39 15.53 -5.00 14.56
C ARG A 39 14.19 -4.65 13.90
N GLY A 40 13.41 -3.77 14.54
CA GLY A 40 12.13 -3.33 13.99
C GLY A 40 12.30 -2.63 12.66
N ARG A 41 13.26 -1.72 12.56
CA ARG A 41 13.56 -1.01 11.32
C ARG A 41 13.99 -1.96 10.21
N PHE A 42 14.77 -2.98 10.56
CA PHE A 42 15.18 -4.01 9.59
C PHE A 42 13.97 -4.70 8.95
N TYR A 43 13.03 -5.20 9.77
CA TYR A 43 11.87 -5.91 9.26
C TYR A 43 10.91 -5.00 8.50
N VAL A 44 10.69 -3.77 8.99
CA VAL A 44 9.84 -2.80 8.29
C VAL A 44 10.43 -2.46 6.92
N ASN A 45 11.74 -2.20 6.86
CA ASN A 45 12.40 -1.91 5.59
C ASN A 45 12.36 -3.10 4.62
N MET A 46 12.50 -4.32 5.13
CA MET A 46 12.37 -5.50 4.27
C MET A 46 11.00 -5.59 3.62
N LEU A 47 9.96 -5.34 4.39
CA LEU A 47 8.60 -5.38 3.85
C LEU A 47 8.38 -4.25 2.84
N ILE A 48 8.82 -3.02 3.15
CA ILE A 48 8.76 -1.90 2.20
C ILE A 48 9.44 -2.28 0.89
N ASN A 49 10.65 -2.83 0.95
CA ASN A 49 11.39 -3.21 -0.26
C ASN A 49 10.72 -4.35 -1.02
N THR A 50 10.05 -5.25 -0.31
CA THR A 50 9.33 -6.36 -0.94
C THR A 50 8.16 -5.87 -1.77
N ILE A 51 7.39 -4.89 -1.26
CA ILE A 51 6.18 -4.41 -1.94
C ILE A 51 6.45 -3.27 -2.92
N ALA A 52 7.59 -2.57 -2.82
CA ALA A 52 7.87 -1.39 -3.64
C ALA A 52 7.73 -1.64 -5.16
N PRO A 53 8.28 -2.74 -5.74
CA PRO A 53 8.10 -2.98 -7.17
C PRO A 53 6.64 -3.17 -7.57
N LEU A 54 5.85 -3.80 -6.69
CA LEU A 54 4.43 -4.01 -6.95
C LEU A 54 3.65 -2.71 -6.86
N VAL A 55 3.95 -1.85 -5.88
CA VAL A 55 3.37 -0.51 -5.77
C VAL A 55 3.64 0.30 -7.04
N ASN A 56 4.86 0.24 -7.56
CA ASN A 56 5.22 0.94 -8.80
C ASN A 56 4.39 0.43 -9.99
N ARG A 57 4.21 -0.89 -10.09
CA ARG A 57 3.38 -1.48 -11.17
C ARG A 57 1.92 -1.09 -11.05
N ILE A 58 1.39 -0.99 -9.84
CA ILE A 58 0.02 -0.52 -9.61
C ILE A 58 -0.12 0.92 -10.08
N ASN A 59 0.83 1.79 -9.76
CA ASN A 59 0.81 3.18 -10.18
C ASN A 59 0.93 3.33 -11.70
N GLU A 60 1.76 2.52 -12.36
CA GLU A 60 1.85 2.48 -13.82
C GLU A 60 0.54 2.05 -14.46
N SER A 61 -0.14 1.07 -13.86
CA SER A 61 -1.45 0.60 -14.33
C SER A 61 -2.50 1.69 -14.20
N ARG A 62 -2.44 2.49 -13.13
CA ARG A 62 -3.34 3.63 -12.95
C ARG A 62 -3.16 4.65 -14.08
N GLU A 63 -1.91 4.95 -14.44
CA GLU A 63 -1.62 5.84 -15.57
C GLU A 63 -2.12 5.27 -16.88
N THR A 64 -1.97 3.96 -17.08
CA THR A 64 -2.47 3.27 -18.29
C THR A 64 -3.97 3.38 -18.40
N ILE A 65 -4.70 3.20 -17.30
CA ILE A 65 -6.16 3.36 -17.26
C ILE A 65 -6.53 4.79 -17.65
N SER A 66 -5.87 5.79 -17.09
CA SER A 66 -6.11 7.19 -17.40
C SER A 66 -5.89 7.48 -18.90
N LYS A 67 -4.80 6.98 -19.46
CA LYS A 67 -4.52 7.15 -20.89
C LYS A 67 -5.52 6.43 -21.78
N THR A 68 -6.01 5.28 -21.35
CA THR A 68 -7.03 4.53 -22.10
C THR A 68 -8.34 5.30 -22.19
N VAL A 69 -8.75 5.94 -21.09
CA VAL A 69 -10.02 6.69 -21.02
C VAL A 69 -9.90 8.06 -21.71
N PHE A 70 -8.83 8.80 -21.41
CA PHE A 70 -8.68 10.19 -21.89
C PHE A 70 -7.86 10.31 -23.17
N GLY A 71 -7.03 9.33 -23.50
CA GLY A 71 -6.10 9.44 -24.61
C GLY A 71 -5.15 10.62 -24.42
N ASP A 72 -5.06 11.47 -25.45
CA ASP A 72 -4.26 12.70 -25.41
C ASP A 72 -5.05 13.92 -24.92
N ASP A 73 -6.33 13.72 -24.55
CA ASP A 73 -7.18 14.82 -24.09
C ASP A 73 -6.69 15.35 -22.75
N GLN A 74 -6.86 16.65 -22.55
CA GLN A 74 -6.56 17.27 -21.27
C GLN A 74 -7.60 16.84 -20.24
N ILE A 75 -7.13 16.39 -19.07
CA ILE A 75 -8.00 15.95 -18.00
C ILE A 75 -8.58 17.16 -17.28
N ASN A 76 -9.92 17.25 -17.25
CA ASN A 76 -10.65 18.26 -16.50
C ASN A 76 -11.39 17.58 -15.35
N ILE A 77 -11.31 18.14 -14.14
CA ILE A 77 -11.92 17.57 -12.94
C ILE A 77 -13.45 17.40 -13.08
N GLU A 78 -14.09 18.19 -13.95
CA GLU A 78 -15.54 18.09 -14.21
C GLU A 78 -15.89 17.09 -15.32
N ASP A 79 -14.89 16.49 -15.97
CA ASP A 79 -15.14 15.55 -17.07
C ASP A 79 -15.78 14.26 -16.52
N PRO A 80 -16.95 13.84 -17.07
CA PRO A 80 -17.61 12.63 -16.60
C PRO A 80 -16.80 11.36 -16.78
N ARG A 81 -15.78 11.38 -17.66
CA ARG A 81 -14.87 10.23 -17.85
C ARG A 81 -14.01 9.96 -16.61
N ILE A 82 -13.88 10.93 -15.68
CA ILE A 82 -13.18 10.70 -14.40
C ILE A 82 -13.87 9.59 -13.61
N ILE A 83 -15.20 9.55 -13.61
CA ILE A 83 -15.97 8.50 -12.92
C ILE A 83 -15.64 7.14 -13.53
N GLU A 84 -15.53 7.06 -14.86
CA GLU A 84 -15.14 5.82 -15.54
C GLU A 84 -13.74 5.38 -15.15
N CYS A 85 -12.79 6.31 -15.11
CA CYS A 85 -11.41 6.03 -14.68
C CYS A 85 -11.38 5.49 -13.26
N GLU A 86 -12.08 6.12 -12.34
CA GLU A 86 -12.13 5.69 -10.94
C GLU A 86 -12.73 4.30 -10.82
N LYS A 87 -13.81 4.01 -11.55
CA LYS A 87 -14.45 2.70 -11.55
C LYS A 87 -13.49 1.62 -12.04
N LEU A 88 -12.81 1.84 -13.15
CA LEU A 88 -11.85 0.89 -13.70
C LEU A 88 -10.69 0.67 -12.75
N TYR A 89 -10.21 1.71 -12.10
CA TYR A 89 -9.13 1.62 -11.14
C TYR A 89 -9.56 0.81 -9.90
N ILE A 90 -10.74 1.08 -9.35
CA ILE A 90 -11.28 0.35 -8.20
C ILE A 90 -11.44 -1.13 -8.54
N GLU A 91 -11.98 -1.47 -9.72
CA GLU A 91 -12.09 -2.84 -10.18
C GLU A 91 -10.71 -3.52 -10.29
N PHE A 92 -9.73 -2.81 -10.85
CA PHE A 92 -8.37 -3.31 -10.94
C PHE A 92 -7.77 -3.61 -9.57
N LEU A 93 -8.01 -2.75 -8.57
CA LEU A 93 -7.48 -2.92 -7.22
C LEU A 93 -8.07 -4.13 -6.48
N GLN A 94 -9.17 -4.71 -6.96
CA GLN A 94 -9.74 -5.92 -6.37
C GLN A 94 -9.05 -7.19 -6.87
N GLU A 95 -8.19 -7.09 -7.87
CA GLU A 95 -7.41 -8.24 -8.33
C GLU A 95 -6.45 -8.69 -7.24
N THR A 96 -6.15 -9.98 -7.25
CA THR A 96 -5.29 -10.59 -6.22
C THR A 96 -3.92 -10.89 -6.78
N TRP A 97 -2.95 -10.91 -5.89
CA TRP A 97 -1.56 -11.21 -6.19
C TRP A 97 -1.02 -12.15 -5.14
N ASP A 98 -0.25 -13.15 -5.55
CA ASP A 98 0.44 -14.05 -4.63
C ASP A 98 1.71 -13.36 -4.15
N LEU A 99 1.66 -12.82 -2.94
CA LEU A 99 2.78 -12.09 -2.34
C LEU A 99 3.57 -13.01 -1.43
N GLU A 100 4.87 -13.09 -1.70
CA GLU A 100 5.83 -13.77 -0.84
C GLU A 100 6.59 -12.72 -0.04
N TYR A 101 6.53 -12.82 1.30
CA TYR A 101 7.12 -11.81 2.16
C TYR A 101 7.56 -12.42 3.49
N ARG A 102 8.41 -11.69 4.19
CA ARG A 102 8.81 -12.03 5.55
C ARG A 102 7.97 -11.22 6.53
N PRO A 103 7.17 -11.87 7.41
CA PRO A 103 6.34 -11.14 8.36
C PRO A 103 7.18 -10.33 9.34
N ILE A 104 6.62 -9.20 9.78
CA ILE A 104 7.24 -8.39 10.84
C ILE A 104 6.93 -9.07 12.17
N PRO A 105 7.94 -9.52 12.95
CA PRO A 105 7.67 -10.06 14.28
C PRO A 105 7.10 -8.97 15.20
N LEU A 106 5.99 -9.26 15.85
CA LEU A 106 5.33 -8.29 16.72
C LEU A 106 6.27 -7.76 17.78
N ASN A 107 7.11 -8.62 18.35
CA ASN A 107 8.06 -8.21 19.39
C ASN A 107 9.19 -7.30 18.89
N SER A 108 9.31 -7.13 17.58
CA SER A 108 10.32 -6.22 17.00
C SER A 108 9.86 -4.77 16.93
N ILE A 109 8.54 -4.53 17.06
CA ILE A 109 7.95 -3.19 16.98
C ILE A 109 6.97 -2.90 18.12
N ASN A 110 7.05 -3.61 19.25
CA ASN A 110 6.11 -3.42 20.36
C ASN A 110 6.32 -2.12 21.14
N ASP A 111 7.40 -1.38 20.87
CA ASP A 111 7.66 -0.08 21.50
C ASP A 111 7.06 1.10 20.73
N ILE A 112 6.41 0.85 19.59
CA ILE A 112 5.82 1.91 18.77
C ILE A 112 4.33 2.06 19.07
N ASP A 113 3.82 3.27 18.78
CA ASP A 113 2.40 3.55 18.92
C ASP A 113 1.66 3.10 17.67
N MET A 114 0.86 2.05 17.81
CA MET A 114 0.03 1.52 16.72
C MET A 114 -1.42 1.99 16.93
N GLY A 115 -1.66 3.26 16.61
CA GLY A 115 -2.99 3.84 16.69
C GLY A 115 -3.98 3.21 15.69
N ASP A 116 -5.23 3.67 15.73
CA ASP A 116 -6.33 3.12 14.92
C ASP A 116 -6.12 3.30 13.41
N GLU A 117 -5.24 4.20 13.01
CA GLU A 117 -4.90 4.42 11.61
C GLU A 117 -4.13 3.26 10.98
N TYR A 118 -3.53 2.39 11.79
CA TYR A 118 -2.79 1.22 11.31
C TYR A 118 -3.66 -0.02 11.44
N GLN A 119 -4.07 -0.60 10.32
CA GLN A 119 -4.95 -1.76 10.29
C GLN A 119 -4.40 -2.90 9.44
N VAL A 120 -4.05 -2.60 8.21
CA VAL A 120 -3.62 -3.63 7.25
C VAL A 120 -2.26 -4.22 7.64
N ILE A 121 -1.37 -3.43 8.23
CA ILE A 121 -0.05 -3.90 8.66
C ILE A 121 -0.13 -5.13 9.56
N PHE A 122 -1.18 -5.22 10.40
CA PHE A 122 -1.34 -6.37 11.31
C PHE A 122 -1.49 -7.70 10.57
N ASN A 123 -1.98 -7.68 9.33
CA ASN A 123 -2.09 -8.88 8.51
C ASN A 123 -0.71 -9.38 8.03
N PHE A 124 0.32 -8.56 8.17
CA PHE A 124 1.68 -8.85 7.71
C PHE A 124 2.65 -9.02 8.88
N MET A 125 2.12 -9.21 10.07
CA MET A 125 2.91 -9.42 11.28
C MET A 125 2.81 -10.87 11.75
N SER A 126 3.82 -11.31 12.48
CA SER A 126 3.82 -12.61 13.15
C SER A 126 3.76 -12.42 14.66
N GLU A 127 3.33 -13.46 15.39
CA GLU A 127 3.18 -13.42 16.86
C GLU A 127 4.53 -13.45 17.62
N GLU A 128 5.61 -13.69 16.94
CA GLU A 128 6.93 -13.79 17.58
C GLU A 128 7.49 -12.44 18.02
#